data_3f481fa32defa006d5f8d831fd3ca19b
#
_entry.id   3f481fa32defa006d5f8d831fd3ca19b
#
_cell.length_a   1.000
_cell.length_b   1.000
_cell.length_c   1.000
_cell.angle_alpha   90.00
_cell.angle_beta   90.00
_cell.angle_gamma   90.00
#
_symmetry.space_group_name_H-M   'P 1'
#
loop_
_entity.id
_entity.type
_entity.pdbx_description
1 polymer ?
#
loop_
_entity_poly.entity_id
_entity_poly.type
_entity_poly.pdbx_seq_one_letter_code
_entity_poly.pdbx_strand_id
1 'polypeptide(L)'
;MFARERQDAIVALVSQRGRVTVPELAQNFRVTPDCIRKDLRRLDGEGMLRRVYGGATSVATAPEHDLRGRLGVRPEQKRAIALKAYEQIVDGETIFIDISTTTLALARLLAQGHRRCVVVSNGIDALQELSANEGLTVIGTGGSVNREFNGFLGAATCAMLEPISFDKAFLGALGVDLARGSVSTFDMDDRLVKQTVMRNSAHRFLLTDSSKFGVRGTHRYASPSDFDTVFMEREDPKLRALAKAKGARLA
;
A
#
# COMPACT_ATOMS: atom_id res chain seq x y z
N MET A 1 18.51 31.12 9.01
CA MET A 1 18.21 29.67 8.95
C MET A 1 19.51 28.94 8.65
N PHE A 2 19.91 28.01 9.51
CA PHE A 2 21.12 27.21 9.29
C PHE A 2 20.92 26.21 8.15
N ALA A 3 22.03 25.79 7.53
CA ALA A 3 21.97 24.92 6.35
C ALA A 3 21.22 23.60 6.62
N ARG A 4 21.40 23.00 7.79
CA ARG A 4 20.75 21.73 8.16
C ARG A 4 19.23 21.90 8.34
N GLU A 5 18.79 22.94 9.02
CA GLU A 5 17.36 23.27 9.18
C GLU A 5 16.68 23.49 7.82
N ARG A 6 17.37 24.17 6.89
CA ARG A 6 16.88 24.38 5.54
C ARG A 6 16.78 23.07 4.76
N GLN A 7 17.78 22.19 4.87
CA GLN A 7 17.79 20.88 4.24
C GLN A 7 16.62 20.00 4.75
N ASP A 8 16.38 19.96 6.06
CA ASP A 8 15.26 19.23 6.66
C ASP A 8 13.91 19.79 6.18
N ALA A 9 13.78 21.12 6.10
CA ALA A 9 12.58 21.77 5.57
C ALA A 9 12.39 21.51 4.05
N ILE A 10 13.46 21.43 3.27
CA ILE A 10 13.41 21.05 1.84
C ILE A 10 12.88 19.62 1.71
N VAL A 11 13.39 18.66 2.49
CA VAL A 11 12.93 17.26 2.47
C VAL A 11 11.45 17.18 2.83
N ALA A 12 11.00 17.90 3.86
CA ALA A 12 9.59 17.95 4.25
C ALA A 12 8.69 18.52 3.13
N LEU A 13 9.10 19.62 2.48
CA LEU A 13 8.37 20.21 1.36
C LEU A 13 8.30 19.26 0.15
N VAL A 14 9.43 18.61 -0.17
CA VAL A 14 9.50 17.64 -1.25
C VAL A 14 8.60 16.44 -0.94
N SER A 15 8.60 15.93 0.28
CA SER A 15 7.73 14.82 0.71
C SER A 15 6.25 15.19 0.66
N GLN A 16 5.91 16.43 1.02
CA GLN A 16 4.53 16.92 1.03
C GLN A 16 3.97 17.18 -0.37
N ARG A 17 4.78 17.79 -1.26
CA ARG A 17 4.35 18.26 -2.59
C ARG A 17 4.69 17.32 -3.73
N GLY A 18 5.52 16.31 -3.48
CA GLY A 18 6.02 15.37 -4.49
C GLY A 18 7.12 15.94 -5.39
N ARG A 19 7.08 17.26 -5.69
CA ARG A 19 8.04 17.98 -6.51
C ARG A 19 8.19 19.41 -6.05
N VAL A 20 9.42 19.94 -6.14
CA VAL A 20 9.76 21.35 -5.88
C VAL A 20 10.74 21.86 -6.93
N THR A 21 10.72 23.16 -7.20
CA THR A 21 11.67 23.79 -8.13
C THR A 21 12.72 24.62 -7.40
N VAL A 22 13.90 24.77 -8.02
CA VAL A 22 14.97 25.62 -7.47
C VAL A 22 14.52 27.06 -7.24
N PRO A 23 13.78 27.71 -8.17
CA PRO A 23 13.29 29.09 -7.96
C PRO A 23 12.33 29.19 -6.76
N GLU A 24 11.34 28.27 -6.62
CA GLU A 24 10.42 28.25 -5.49
C GLU A 24 11.14 28.09 -4.15
N LEU A 25 12.12 27.18 -4.06
CA LEU A 25 12.89 26.98 -2.85
C LEU A 25 13.78 28.21 -2.53
N ALA A 26 14.41 28.78 -3.54
CA ALA A 26 15.24 29.98 -3.37
C ALA A 26 14.41 31.16 -2.82
N GLN A 27 13.22 31.35 -3.34
CA GLN A 27 12.28 32.36 -2.85
C GLN A 27 11.77 32.05 -1.43
N ASN A 28 11.36 30.82 -1.17
CA ASN A 28 10.80 30.38 0.12
C ASN A 28 11.83 30.54 1.26
N PHE A 29 13.07 30.16 1.01
CA PHE A 29 14.13 30.19 2.02
C PHE A 29 14.98 31.48 1.99
N ARG A 30 14.71 32.40 1.05
CA ARG A 30 15.44 33.68 0.84
C ARG A 30 16.94 33.47 0.69
N VAL A 31 17.33 32.52 -0.15
CA VAL A 31 18.71 32.18 -0.49
C VAL A 31 18.90 32.16 -2.00
N THR A 32 20.15 32.16 -2.46
CA THR A 32 20.42 32.10 -3.89
C THR A 32 20.06 30.72 -4.50
N PRO A 33 19.71 30.66 -5.78
CA PRO A 33 19.50 29.40 -6.48
C PRO A 33 20.68 28.43 -6.38
N ASP A 34 21.92 28.93 -6.31
CA ASP A 34 23.11 28.10 -6.18
C ASP A 34 23.22 27.46 -4.79
N CYS A 35 22.77 28.18 -3.76
CA CYS A 35 22.66 27.61 -2.41
C CYS A 35 21.69 26.43 -2.40
N ILE A 36 20.52 26.58 -3.02
CA ILE A 36 19.54 25.49 -3.17
C ILE A 36 20.11 24.34 -4.00
N ARG A 37 20.81 24.62 -5.11
CA ARG A 37 21.43 23.54 -5.91
C ARG A 37 22.45 22.73 -5.12
N LYS A 38 23.22 23.38 -4.22
CA LYS A 38 24.17 22.69 -3.32
C LYS A 38 23.42 21.83 -2.30
N ASP A 39 22.37 22.36 -1.68
CA ASP A 39 21.53 21.60 -0.73
C ASP A 39 20.90 20.38 -1.42
N LEU A 40 20.28 20.57 -2.58
CA LEU A 40 19.67 19.49 -3.34
C LEU A 40 20.70 18.43 -3.78
N ARG A 41 21.94 18.84 -4.12
CA ARG A 41 23.01 17.89 -4.49
C ARG A 41 23.43 17.03 -3.30
N ARG A 42 23.51 17.64 -2.11
CA ARG A 42 23.84 16.94 -0.89
C ARG A 42 22.73 15.96 -0.49
N LEU A 43 21.48 16.42 -0.48
CA LEU A 43 20.32 15.61 -0.13
C LEU A 43 20.05 14.44 -1.11
N ASP A 44 20.38 14.64 -2.41
CA ASP A 44 20.36 13.60 -3.44
C ASP A 44 21.45 12.54 -3.18
N GLY A 45 22.67 12.99 -2.82
CA GLY A 45 23.77 12.09 -2.44
C GLY A 45 23.50 11.32 -1.13
N GLU A 46 22.73 11.89 -0.21
CA GLU A 46 22.27 11.25 1.03
C GLU A 46 20.99 10.40 0.81
N GLY A 47 20.45 10.32 -0.42
CA GLY A 47 19.25 9.57 -0.75
C GLY A 47 17.94 10.15 -0.22
N MET A 48 17.96 11.39 0.29
CA MET A 48 16.79 12.04 0.92
C MET A 48 15.80 12.63 -0.08
N LEU A 49 16.23 12.87 -1.31
CA LEU A 49 15.41 13.33 -2.43
C LEU A 49 16.11 12.98 -3.76
N ARG A 50 15.40 13.06 -4.88
CA ARG A 50 15.99 12.86 -6.22
C ARG A 50 16.04 14.18 -6.99
N ARG A 51 17.22 14.56 -7.46
CA ARG A 51 17.36 15.74 -8.32
C ARG A 51 16.79 15.47 -9.71
N VAL A 52 16.07 16.46 -10.23
CA VAL A 52 15.60 16.53 -11.61
C VAL A 52 15.99 17.86 -12.22
N TYR A 53 15.83 17.99 -13.54
CA TYR A 53 16.11 19.26 -14.21
C TYR A 53 15.25 20.38 -13.60
N GLY A 54 15.91 21.42 -13.06
CA GLY A 54 15.26 22.58 -12.48
C GLY A 54 14.74 22.43 -11.04
N GLY A 55 14.97 21.28 -10.34
CA GLY A 55 14.47 21.10 -8.99
C GLY A 55 14.79 19.74 -8.38
N ALA A 56 13.89 19.30 -7.50
CA ALA A 56 13.91 17.97 -6.94
C ALA A 56 12.50 17.39 -6.88
N THR A 57 12.46 16.10 -6.98
CA THR A 57 11.28 15.32 -6.60
C THR A 57 11.58 14.65 -5.26
N SER A 58 10.53 14.40 -4.51
CA SER A 58 10.65 13.40 -3.47
C SER A 58 11.49 12.25 -4.03
N VAL A 59 12.37 11.64 -3.23
CA VAL A 59 12.63 10.23 -3.36
C VAL A 59 11.29 9.57 -2.98
N ALA A 60 10.23 9.86 -3.71
CA ALA A 60 9.39 8.83 -4.23
C ALA A 60 10.33 8.15 -5.23
N THR A 61 11.24 7.41 -4.75
CA THR A 61 11.40 6.02 -5.07
C THR A 61 10.20 5.65 -5.90
N ALA A 62 10.38 5.25 -7.10
CA ALA A 62 9.52 4.22 -7.68
C ALA A 62 9.07 3.43 -6.46
N PRO A 63 7.75 3.48 -6.08
CA PRO A 63 7.28 3.23 -4.71
C PRO A 63 8.02 2.04 -4.21
N GLU A 64 8.70 2.15 -3.07
CA GLU A 64 9.67 1.13 -2.64
C GLU A 64 9.02 -0.20 -2.93
N HIS A 65 9.47 -0.84 -4.01
CA HIS A 65 8.84 -2.07 -4.49
C HIS A 65 9.06 -3.14 -3.43
N ASP A 66 10.15 -2.99 -2.67
CA ASP A 66 10.48 -3.85 -1.55
C ASP A 66 9.46 -3.68 -0.40
N LEU A 67 8.77 -4.76 -0.11
CA LEU A 67 7.84 -4.85 1.03
C LEU A 67 8.57 -4.51 2.35
N ARG A 68 9.82 -4.93 2.53
CA ARG A 68 10.60 -4.72 3.75
C ARG A 68 10.83 -3.25 4.03
N GLY A 69 11.18 -2.46 3.02
CA GLY A 69 11.33 -1.01 3.15
C GLY A 69 10.04 -0.30 3.59
N ARG A 70 8.88 -0.89 3.31
CA ARG A 70 7.56 -0.35 3.66
C ARG A 70 7.03 -0.80 5.03
N LEU A 71 7.64 -1.79 5.69
CA LEU A 71 7.15 -2.32 6.97
C LEU A 71 7.11 -1.25 8.08
N GLY A 72 8.16 -0.45 8.21
CA GLY A 72 8.26 0.61 9.21
C GLY A 72 7.54 1.92 8.84
N VAL A 73 6.99 2.03 7.63
CA VAL A 73 6.34 3.26 7.16
C VAL A 73 4.88 3.29 7.60
N ARG A 74 4.48 4.33 8.34
CA ARG A 74 3.10 4.59 8.78
C ARG A 74 2.45 3.41 9.54
N PRO A 75 3.10 2.86 10.58
CA PRO A 75 2.59 1.67 11.27
C PRO A 75 1.23 1.92 11.94
N GLU A 76 1.02 3.09 12.54
CA GLU A 76 -0.23 3.46 13.22
C GLU A 76 -1.40 3.55 12.24
N GLN A 77 -1.17 4.12 11.05
CA GLN A 77 -2.20 4.20 10.01
C GLN A 77 -2.61 2.80 9.53
N LYS A 78 -1.63 1.94 9.26
CA LYS A 78 -1.89 0.56 8.85
C LYS A 78 -2.64 -0.22 9.93
N ARG A 79 -2.28 -0.01 11.20
CA ARG A 79 -2.96 -0.63 12.34
C ARG A 79 -4.43 -0.16 12.44
N ALA A 80 -4.69 1.15 12.26
CA ALA A 80 -6.04 1.68 12.27
C ALA A 80 -6.91 1.10 11.15
N ILE A 81 -6.36 0.95 9.94
CA ILE A 81 -7.02 0.30 8.80
C ILE A 81 -7.28 -1.18 9.11
N ALA A 82 -6.29 -1.88 9.63
CA ALA A 82 -6.38 -3.29 9.97
C ALA A 82 -7.46 -3.57 11.04
N LEU A 83 -7.64 -2.69 12.02
CA LEU A 83 -8.72 -2.81 13.03
C LEU A 83 -10.10 -2.77 12.38
N LYS A 84 -10.34 -1.82 11.47
CA LYS A 84 -11.62 -1.73 10.72
C LYS A 84 -11.87 -2.99 9.88
N ALA A 85 -10.82 -3.53 9.26
CA ALA A 85 -10.91 -4.76 8.47
C ALA A 85 -11.15 -5.99 9.36
N TYR A 86 -10.52 -6.07 10.53
CA TYR A 86 -10.69 -7.15 11.50
C TYR A 86 -12.14 -7.28 11.98
N GLU A 87 -12.83 -6.15 12.17
CA GLU A 87 -14.26 -6.11 12.54
C GLU A 87 -15.17 -6.74 11.50
N GLN A 88 -14.73 -6.85 10.25
CA GLN A 88 -15.51 -7.48 9.18
C GLN A 88 -15.40 -9.00 9.17
N ILE A 89 -14.47 -9.59 9.92
CA ILE A 89 -14.21 -11.04 9.90
C ILE A 89 -15.14 -11.73 10.90
N VAL A 90 -15.80 -12.79 10.45
CA VAL A 90 -16.71 -13.63 11.25
C VAL A 90 -16.11 -15.03 11.36
N ASP A 91 -16.39 -15.70 12.48
CA ASP A 91 -15.93 -17.08 12.69
C ASP A 91 -16.54 -18.04 11.68
N GLY A 92 -15.76 -18.99 11.20
CA GLY A 92 -16.15 -19.98 10.21
C GLY A 92 -15.92 -19.55 8.75
N GLU A 93 -15.55 -18.30 8.48
CA GLU A 93 -15.30 -17.82 7.12
C GLU A 93 -13.97 -18.32 6.54
N THR A 94 -13.93 -18.42 5.22
CA THR A 94 -12.72 -18.59 4.43
C THR A 94 -12.31 -17.24 3.85
N ILE A 95 -11.18 -16.68 4.30
CA ILE A 95 -10.73 -15.37 3.91
C ILE A 95 -9.38 -15.41 3.20
N PHE A 96 -9.15 -14.44 2.32
CA PHE A 96 -7.86 -14.22 1.69
C PHE A 96 -7.17 -12.97 2.25
N ILE A 97 -5.90 -13.08 2.60
CA ILE A 97 -5.02 -11.97 2.99
C ILE A 97 -3.89 -11.82 2.00
N ASP A 98 -3.87 -10.69 1.31
CA ASP A 98 -2.91 -10.33 0.26
C ASP A 98 -1.51 -9.99 0.80
N ILE A 99 -0.52 -10.01 -0.07
CA ILE A 99 0.85 -9.53 0.21
C ILE A 99 0.92 -8.01 0.19
N SER A 100 0.67 -7.39 1.33
CA SER A 100 0.93 -5.97 1.52
C SER A 100 1.26 -5.67 2.98
N THR A 101 1.94 -4.56 3.24
CA THR A 101 2.25 -4.18 4.63
C THR A 101 1.01 -3.77 5.43
N THR A 102 -0.08 -3.39 4.77
CA THR A 102 -1.34 -3.06 5.45
C THR A 102 -2.13 -4.33 5.79
N THR A 103 -2.17 -5.29 4.87
CA THR A 103 -2.80 -6.60 5.12
C THR A 103 -1.99 -7.45 6.11
N LEU A 104 -0.66 -7.28 6.16
CA LEU A 104 0.17 -7.88 7.20
C LEU A 104 -0.20 -7.35 8.61
N ALA A 105 -0.59 -6.07 8.73
CA ALA A 105 -1.11 -5.56 10.00
C ALA A 105 -2.42 -6.24 10.41
N LEU A 106 -3.28 -6.61 9.45
CA LEU A 106 -4.48 -7.42 9.71
C LEU A 106 -4.11 -8.85 10.12
N ALA A 107 -3.13 -9.47 9.45
CA ALA A 107 -2.63 -10.80 9.82
C ALA A 107 -2.12 -10.84 11.27
N ARG A 108 -1.41 -9.81 11.72
CA ARG A 108 -0.95 -9.67 13.11
C ARG A 108 -2.11 -9.56 14.11
N LEU A 109 -3.17 -8.83 13.78
CA LEU A 109 -4.36 -8.75 14.63
C LEU A 109 -5.06 -10.11 14.73
N LEU A 110 -5.16 -10.84 13.63
CA LEU A 110 -5.73 -12.19 13.62
C LEU A 110 -4.87 -13.18 14.43
N ALA A 111 -3.54 -13.09 14.30
CA ALA A 111 -2.62 -13.93 15.07
C ALA A 111 -2.76 -13.75 16.59
N GLN A 112 -3.08 -12.54 17.04
CA GLN A 112 -3.26 -12.20 18.46
C GLN A 112 -4.73 -12.31 18.93
N GLY A 113 -5.67 -12.47 17.99
CA GLY A 113 -7.10 -12.47 18.26
C GLY A 113 -7.66 -13.86 18.58
N HIS A 114 -8.99 -13.92 18.69
CA HIS A 114 -9.71 -15.15 19.02
C HIS A 114 -10.60 -15.66 17.88
N ARG A 115 -10.46 -15.09 16.67
CA ARG A 115 -11.22 -15.52 15.51
C ARG A 115 -10.87 -16.96 15.11
N ARG A 116 -11.86 -17.71 14.66
CA ARG A 116 -11.74 -19.08 14.15
C ARG A 116 -12.17 -19.10 12.69
N CYS A 117 -11.23 -19.04 11.76
CA CYS A 117 -11.49 -18.99 10.33
C CYS A 117 -10.38 -19.67 9.54
N VAL A 118 -10.67 -19.94 8.27
CA VAL A 118 -9.67 -20.38 7.30
C VAL A 118 -9.04 -19.14 6.68
N VAL A 119 -7.72 -19.01 6.78
CA VAL A 119 -6.98 -17.89 6.21
C VAL A 119 -6.05 -18.40 5.12
N VAL A 120 -6.29 -17.96 3.90
CA VAL A 120 -5.41 -18.23 2.77
C VAL A 120 -4.57 -16.98 2.52
N SER A 121 -3.26 -17.15 2.34
CA SER A 121 -2.38 -16.03 2.01
C SER A 121 -1.27 -16.44 1.06
N ASN A 122 -0.86 -15.49 0.23
CA ASN A 122 0.34 -15.61 -0.61
C ASN A 122 1.55 -14.85 -0.02
N GLY A 123 1.43 -14.24 1.17
CA GLY A 123 2.49 -13.50 1.85
C GLY A 123 3.23 -14.34 2.88
N ILE A 124 4.54 -14.51 2.75
CA ILE A 124 5.35 -15.32 3.68
C ILE A 124 5.31 -14.74 5.10
N ASP A 125 5.45 -13.42 5.27
CA ASP A 125 5.37 -12.78 6.59
C ASP A 125 3.98 -12.95 7.22
N ALA A 126 2.90 -12.87 6.42
CA ALA A 126 1.55 -13.09 6.91
C ALA A 126 1.34 -14.53 7.38
N LEU A 127 1.82 -15.52 6.61
CA LEU A 127 1.75 -16.93 6.98
C LEU A 127 2.50 -17.22 8.27
N GLN A 128 3.69 -16.64 8.44
CA GLN A 128 4.49 -16.79 9.66
C GLN A 128 3.76 -16.24 10.89
N GLU A 129 3.19 -15.04 10.80
CA GLU A 129 2.42 -14.43 11.90
C GLU A 129 1.18 -15.27 12.24
N LEU A 130 0.39 -15.64 11.22
CA LEU A 130 -0.87 -16.37 11.39
C LEU A 130 -0.68 -17.78 11.97
N SER A 131 0.40 -18.47 11.61
CA SER A 131 0.68 -19.82 12.08
C SER A 131 0.87 -19.95 13.59
N ALA A 132 1.06 -18.84 14.28
CA ALA A 132 1.17 -18.81 15.74
C ALA A 132 -0.20 -18.95 16.46
N ASN A 133 -1.32 -18.82 15.75
CA ASN A 133 -2.67 -18.91 16.32
C ASN A 133 -3.34 -20.25 15.98
N GLU A 134 -3.46 -21.13 16.95
CA GLU A 134 -4.06 -22.47 16.80
C GLU A 134 -5.58 -22.43 16.44
N GLY A 135 -6.26 -21.30 16.65
CA GLY A 135 -7.65 -21.08 16.27
C GLY A 135 -7.87 -20.88 14.78
N LEU A 136 -6.80 -20.65 14.01
CA LEU A 136 -6.84 -20.42 12.57
C LEU A 136 -6.40 -21.68 11.79
N THR A 137 -7.10 -21.95 10.69
CA THR A 137 -6.59 -22.86 9.67
C THR A 137 -5.85 -22.02 8.64
N VAL A 138 -4.52 -22.11 8.59
CA VAL A 138 -3.69 -21.28 7.72
C VAL A 138 -3.23 -22.05 6.49
N ILE A 139 -3.50 -21.50 5.31
CA ILE A 139 -3.16 -22.11 4.02
C ILE A 139 -2.26 -21.15 3.24
N GLY A 140 -1.03 -21.57 2.94
CA GLY A 140 -0.13 -20.87 2.04
C GLY A 140 -0.37 -21.30 0.60
N THR A 141 -0.41 -20.34 -0.33
CA THR A 141 -0.66 -20.64 -1.76
C THR A 141 0.46 -21.43 -2.42
N GLY A 142 1.68 -21.36 -1.87
CA GLY A 142 2.84 -21.88 -2.58
C GLY A 142 3.08 -21.18 -3.94
N GLY A 143 4.04 -21.68 -4.70
CA GLY A 143 4.44 -21.11 -5.99
C GLY A 143 5.85 -20.54 -5.97
N SER A 144 6.17 -19.68 -6.94
CA SER A 144 7.46 -18.99 -7.02
C SER A 144 7.56 -17.86 -6.03
N VAL A 145 8.65 -17.80 -5.28
CA VAL A 145 8.89 -16.70 -4.32
C VAL A 145 9.35 -15.46 -5.06
N ASN A 146 8.57 -14.40 -4.97
CA ASN A 146 8.99 -13.06 -5.35
C ASN A 146 9.66 -12.39 -4.14
N ARG A 147 10.93 -11.99 -4.29
CA ARG A 147 11.75 -11.44 -3.19
C ARG A 147 11.34 -10.02 -2.80
N GLU A 148 10.88 -9.20 -3.75
CA GLU A 148 10.45 -7.82 -3.49
C GLU A 148 9.15 -7.77 -2.66
N PHE A 149 8.25 -8.71 -2.90
CA PHE A 149 7.00 -8.84 -2.14
C PHE A 149 7.12 -9.76 -0.91
N ASN A 150 8.19 -10.53 -0.80
CA ASN A 150 8.32 -11.61 0.19
C ASN A 150 7.09 -12.53 0.23
N GLY A 151 6.71 -13.03 -0.96
CA GLY A 151 5.51 -13.83 -1.11
C GLY A 151 5.48 -14.63 -2.41
N PHE A 152 4.43 -15.42 -2.58
CA PHE A 152 4.24 -16.29 -3.73
C PHE A 152 3.46 -15.57 -4.82
N LEU A 153 3.97 -15.60 -6.05
CA LEU A 153 3.34 -15.02 -7.23
C LEU A 153 3.44 -15.96 -8.43
N GLY A 154 2.74 -15.59 -9.51
CA GLY A 154 2.80 -16.28 -10.80
C GLY A 154 1.75 -17.38 -10.97
N ALA A 155 1.89 -18.15 -12.07
CA ALA A 155 0.88 -19.08 -12.55
C ALA A 155 0.53 -20.19 -11.54
N ALA A 156 1.52 -20.73 -10.83
CA ALA A 156 1.28 -21.77 -9.83
C ALA A 156 0.44 -21.26 -8.65
N THR A 157 0.71 -20.03 -8.19
CA THR A 157 -0.09 -19.37 -7.17
C THR A 157 -1.53 -19.15 -7.63
N CYS A 158 -1.72 -18.68 -8.87
CA CYS A 158 -3.07 -18.50 -9.44
C CYS A 158 -3.81 -19.85 -9.57
N ALA A 159 -3.15 -20.89 -10.04
CA ALA A 159 -3.75 -22.22 -10.19
C ALA A 159 -4.19 -22.82 -8.85
N MET A 160 -3.43 -22.58 -7.78
CA MET A 160 -3.82 -22.99 -6.43
C MET A 160 -5.03 -22.22 -5.90
N LEU A 161 -5.16 -20.94 -6.24
CA LEU A 161 -6.26 -20.08 -5.81
C LEU A 161 -7.55 -20.30 -6.62
N GLU A 162 -7.47 -20.74 -7.87
CA GLU A 162 -8.62 -20.86 -8.78
C GLU A 162 -9.78 -21.71 -8.24
N PRO A 163 -9.57 -22.88 -7.58
CA PRO A 163 -10.65 -23.69 -7.03
C PRO A 163 -11.18 -23.22 -5.67
N ILE A 164 -10.61 -22.17 -5.06
CA ILE A 164 -10.97 -21.73 -3.71
C ILE A 164 -12.02 -20.62 -3.80
N SER A 165 -13.14 -20.79 -3.11
CA SER A 165 -14.13 -19.72 -2.91
C SER A 165 -13.87 -19.01 -1.58
N PHE A 166 -13.82 -17.68 -1.61
CA PHE A 166 -13.61 -16.86 -0.43
C PHE A 166 -14.87 -16.12 -0.03
N ASP A 167 -15.19 -16.13 1.27
CA ASP A 167 -16.21 -15.24 1.81
C ASP A 167 -15.74 -13.80 1.72
N LYS A 168 -14.46 -13.55 2.04
CA LYS A 168 -13.89 -12.20 2.01
C LYS A 168 -12.44 -12.20 1.52
N ALA A 169 -12.10 -11.18 0.73
CA ALA A 169 -10.72 -10.89 0.35
C ALA A 169 -10.30 -9.52 0.87
N PHE A 170 -9.13 -9.49 1.50
CA PHE A 170 -8.49 -8.27 1.98
C PHE A 170 -7.25 -7.99 1.12
N LEU A 171 -7.34 -6.98 0.27
CA LEU A 171 -6.35 -6.67 -0.75
C LEU A 171 -5.64 -5.34 -0.48
N GLY A 172 -4.37 -5.24 -0.85
CA GLY A 172 -3.61 -4.01 -0.82
C GLY A 172 -3.45 -3.38 -2.20
N ALA A 173 -3.05 -2.11 -2.24
CA ALA A 173 -2.70 -1.42 -3.46
C ALA A 173 -1.38 -0.68 -3.36
N LEU A 174 -0.71 -0.53 -4.49
CA LEU A 174 0.36 0.45 -4.67
C LEU A 174 -0.22 1.85 -4.77
N GLY A 175 -1.29 2.02 -5.54
CA GLY A 175 -1.95 3.30 -5.74
C GLY A 175 -3.42 3.21 -6.12
N VAL A 176 -4.16 4.26 -5.75
CA VAL A 176 -5.58 4.46 -6.03
C VAL A 176 -5.75 5.81 -6.73
N ASP A 177 -6.19 5.80 -7.98
CA ASP A 177 -6.52 7.00 -8.74
C ASP A 177 -8.05 7.09 -8.91
N LEU A 178 -8.71 7.85 -8.03
CA LEU A 178 -10.17 8.04 -8.06
C LEU A 178 -10.62 8.77 -9.33
N ALA A 179 -9.82 9.68 -9.88
CA ALA A 179 -10.19 10.42 -11.09
C ALA A 179 -10.31 9.48 -12.31
N ARG A 180 -9.37 8.54 -12.43
CA ARG A 180 -9.34 7.53 -13.49
C ARG A 180 -10.10 6.25 -13.14
N GLY A 181 -10.57 6.09 -11.92
CA GLY A 181 -11.22 4.88 -11.46
C GLY A 181 -10.29 3.67 -11.53
N SER A 182 -9.07 3.79 -10.96
CA SER A 182 -8.10 2.69 -11.03
C SER A 182 -7.44 2.39 -9.68
N VAL A 183 -7.35 1.10 -9.38
CA VAL A 183 -6.55 0.52 -8.31
C VAL A 183 -5.42 -0.29 -8.96
N SER A 184 -4.19 -0.03 -8.55
CA SER A 184 -3.02 -0.51 -9.30
C SER A 184 -1.92 -1.10 -8.41
N THR A 185 -1.14 -1.97 -9.02
CA THR A 185 0.12 -2.52 -8.53
C THR A 185 1.24 -2.25 -9.53
N PHE A 186 2.48 -2.62 -9.22
CA PHE A 186 3.62 -2.46 -10.14
C PHE A 186 4.03 -3.75 -10.83
N ASP A 187 3.52 -4.89 -10.40
CA ASP A 187 3.92 -6.23 -10.89
C ASP A 187 2.75 -6.93 -11.59
N MET A 188 3.04 -7.61 -12.70
CA MET A 188 2.03 -8.31 -13.51
C MET A 188 1.50 -9.56 -12.81
N ASP A 189 2.38 -10.32 -12.17
CA ASP A 189 2.00 -11.57 -11.49
C ASP A 189 1.18 -11.25 -10.23
N ASP A 190 1.52 -10.18 -9.48
CA ASP A 190 0.71 -9.68 -8.38
C ASP A 190 -0.70 -9.23 -8.86
N ARG A 191 -0.76 -8.54 -10.01
CA ARG A 191 -2.04 -8.23 -10.65
C ARG A 191 -2.89 -9.48 -10.92
N LEU A 192 -2.29 -10.53 -11.48
CA LEU A 192 -3.00 -11.76 -11.82
C LEU A 192 -3.53 -12.47 -10.57
N VAL A 193 -2.72 -12.57 -9.52
CA VAL A 193 -3.14 -13.14 -8.23
C VAL A 193 -4.33 -12.38 -7.66
N LYS A 194 -4.24 -11.05 -7.58
CA LYS A 194 -5.33 -10.20 -7.07
C LYS A 194 -6.62 -10.38 -7.87
N GLN A 195 -6.53 -10.43 -9.20
CA GLN A 195 -7.70 -10.63 -10.06
C GLN A 195 -8.33 -12.01 -9.88
N THR A 196 -7.52 -13.06 -9.69
CA THR A 196 -8.02 -14.42 -9.40
C THR A 196 -8.77 -14.44 -8.08
N VAL A 197 -8.19 -13.88 -7.03
CA VAL A 197 -8.84 -13.77 -5.72
C VAL A 197 -10.14 -12.97 -5.79
N MET A 198 -10.14 -11.83 -6.48
CA MET A 198 -11.34 -10.98 -6.59
C MET A 198 -12.49 -11.69 -7.32
N ARG A 199 -12.21 -12.50 -8.33
CA ARG A 199 -13.24 -13.30 -9.02
C ARG A 199 -13.87 -14.35 -8.11
N ASN A 200 -13.07 -14.90 -7.21
CA ASN A 200 -13.46 -16.02 -6.34
C ASN A 200 -13.99 -15.56 -4.96
N SER A 201 -14.15 -14.24 -4.75
CA SER A 201 -14.55 -13.67 -3.45
C SER A 201 -15.96 -13.09 -3.49
N ALA A 202 -16.76 -13.43 -2.48
CA ALA A 202 -18.10 -12.86 -2.29
C ALA A 202 -18.00 -11.38 -1.91
N HIS A 203 -17.10 -11.04 -0.98
CA HIS A 203 -16.84 -9.67 -0.54
C HIS A 203 -15.36 -9.29 -0.72
N ARG A 204 -15.13 -8.06 -1.14
CA ARG A 204 -13.80 -7.53 -1.48
C ARG A 204 -13.54 -6.24 -0.74
N PHE A 205 -12.46 -6.21 0.02
CA PHE A 205 -12.04 -5.06 0.81
C PHE A 205 -10.65 -4.58 0.37
N LEU A 206 -10.53 -3.29 0.13
CA LEU A 206 -9.25 -2.67 -0.16
C LEU A 206 -8.72 -2.00 1.12
N LEU A 207 -7.52 -2.36 1.54
CA LEU A 207 -6.82 -1.78 2.68
C LEU A 207 -5.73 -0.85 2.18
N THR A 208 -5.94 0.46 2.33
CA THR A 208 -5.00 1.45 1.78
C THR A 208 -4.94 2.70 2.64
N ASP A 209 -3.75 3.22 2.88
CA ASP A 209 -3.58 4.50 3.58
C ASP A 209 -3.72 5.70 2.62
N SER A 210 -3.95 6.88 3.20
CA SER A 210 -4.21 8.11 2.44
C SER A 210 -3.08 8.51 1.49
N SER A 211 -1.84 8.05 1.71
CA SER A 211 -0.72 8.35 0.82
C SER A 211 -0.77 7.64 -0.53
N LYS A 212 -1.63 6.64 -0.66
CA LYS A 212 -1.79 5.87 -1.90
C LYS A 212 -2.77 6.51 -2.89
N PHE A 213 -3.55 7.50 -2.45
CA PHE A 213 -4.45 8.22 -3.34
C PHE A 213 -3.67 9.19 -4.24
N GLY A 214 -3.96 9.14 -5.54
CA GLY A 214 -3.23 9.86 -6.59
C GLY A 214 -1.92 9.19 -7.04
N VAL A 215 -1.50 8.10 -6.40
CA VAL A 215 -0.38 7.27 -6.85
C VAL A 215 -0.85 6.33 -7.96
N ARG A 216 0.03 6.06 -8.92
CA ARG A 216 -0.23 5.18 -10.06
C ARG A 216 0.80 4.07 -10.12
N GLY A 217 0.32 2.84 -10.17
CA GLY A 217 1.13 1.69 -10.53
C GLY A 217 1.07 1.38 -12.01
N THR A 218 1.96 0.52 -12.47
CA THR A 218 2.07 0.11 -13.88
C THR A 218 0.87 -0.75 -14.31
N HIS A 219 0.38 -1.60 -13.42
CA HIS A 219 -0.67 -2.58 -13.73
C HIS A 219 -1.94 -2.28 -12.93
N ARG A 220 -3.01 -1.90 -13.64
CA ARG A 220 -4.34 -1.81 -13.07
C ARG A 220 -4.90 -3.21 -12.85
N TYR A 221 -5.42 -3.50 -11.65
CA TYR A 221 -6.07 -4.76 -11.35
C TYR A 221 -7.56 -4.64 -11.04
N ALA A 222 -8.04 -3.45 -10.63
CA ALA A 222 -9.43 -3.19 -10.28
C ALA A 222 -9.83 -1.73 -10.49
N SER A 223 -11.12 -1.47 -10.31
CA SER A 223 -11.70 -0.15 -10.02
C SER A 223 -11.97 -0.01 -8.53
N PRO A 224 -11.99 1.19 -7.96
CA PRO A 224 -12.42 1.39 -6.57
C PRO A 224 -13.85 0.91 -6.29
N SER A 225 -14.73 0.92 -7.30
CA SER A 225 -16.10 0.41 -7.25
C SER A 225 -16.21 -1.12 -7.24
N ASP A 226 -15.13 -1.84 -7.52
CA ASP A 226 -15.12 -3.30 -7.49
C ASP A 226 -14.95 -3.84 -6.04
N PHE A 227 -14.76 -2.93 -5.07
CA PHE A 227 -14.66 -3.24 -3.66
C PHE A 227 -15.93 -2.84 -2.91
N ASP A 228 -16.40 -3.69 -2.02
CA ASP A 228 -17.50 -3.39 -1.10
C ASP A 228 -17.16 -2.22 -0.18
N THR A 229 -15.91 -2.16 0.26
CA THR A 229 -15.39 -1.04 1.05
C THR A 229 -13.88 -0.86 0.85
N VAL A 230 -13.47 0.39 0.76
CA VAL A 230 -12.07 0.83 0.82
C VAL A 230 -11.81 1.38 2.21
N PHE A 231 -11.00 0.68 3.01
CA PHE A 231 -10.65 1.10 4.37
C PHE A 231 -9.45 2.04 4.35
N MET A 232 -9.60 3.15 5.06
CA MET A 232 -8.57 4.17 5.28
C MET A 232 -8.37 4.42 6.77
N GLU A 233 -7.22 4.98 7.13
CA GLU A 233 -6.89 5.31 8.53
C GLU A 233 -7.72 6.44 9.11
N ARG A 234 -8.20 7.35 8.26
CA ARG A 234 -8.97 8.53 8.67
C ARG A 234 -10.00 8.89 7.60
N GLU A 235 -11.05 9.56 8.05
CA GLU A 235 -12.01 10.16 7.12
C GLU A 235 -11.41 11.37 6.41
N ASP A 236 -11.60 11.40 5.08
CA ASP A 236 -11.31 12.55 4.24
C ASP A 236 -12.57 12.89 3.42
N PRO A 237 -13.28 13.99 3.74
CA PRO A 237 -14.53 14.35 3.07
C PRO A 237 -14.37 14.55 1.55
N LYS A 238 -13.20 15.04 1.09
CA LYS A 238 -12.94 15.24 -0.33
C LYS A 238 -12.76 13.89 -1.05
N LEU A 239 -11.95 13.01 -0.48
CA LEU A 239 -11.78 11.66 -1.02
C LEU A 239 -13.08 10.86 -0.96
N ARG A 240 -13.87 10.99 0.12
CA ARG A 240 -15.18 10.34 0.23
C ARG A 240 -16.15 10.80 -0.85
N ALA A 241 -16.23 12.11 -1.12
CA ALA A 241 -17.08 12.66 -2.18
C ALA A 241 -16.66 12.14 -3.58
N LEU A 242 -15.35 12.14 -3.86
CA LEU A 242 -14.81 11.63 -5.12
C LEU A 242 -15.05 10.11 -5.29
N ALA A 243 -14.85 9.34 -4.23
CA ALA A 243 -15.10 7.90 -4.25
C ALA A 243 -16.58 7.58 -4.48
N LYS A 244 -17.49 8.27 -3.77
CA LYS A 244 -18.94 8.13 -3.95
C LYS A 244 -19.37 8.42 -5.40
N ALA A 245 -18.81 9.47 -6.01
CA ALA A 245 -19.07 9.81 -7.42
C ALA A 245 -18.59 8.73 -8.40
N LYS A 246 -17.71 7.83 -7.97
CA LYS A 246 -17.19 6.67 -8.71
C LYS A 246 -17.78 5.34 -8.25
N GLY A 247 -18.84 5.36 -7.45
CA GLY A 247 -19.49 4.16 -6.95
C GLY A 247 -18.71 3.38 -5.89
N ALA A 248 -17.69 4.00 -5.27
CA ALA A 248 -16.88 3.38 -4.24
C ALA A 248 -17.26 3.88 -2.83
N ARG A 249 -17.20 2.98 -1.84
CA ARG A 249 -17.43 3.28 -0.42
C ARG A 249 -16.09 3.39 0.30
N LEU A 250 -15.82 4.55 0.90
CA LEU A 250 -14.69 4.75 1.82
C LEU A 250 -15.16 4.65 3.28
N ALA A 251 -14.38 3.98 4.13
CA ALA A 251 -14.65 3.85 5.56
C ALA A 251 -13.38 4.02 6.41
#